data_e43ce8553d6f7f4b837bb31726983030
#
_entry.id   e43ce8553d6f7f4b837bb31726983030
#
_cell.length_a   1.000
_cell.length_b   1.000
_cell.length_c   1.000
_cell.angle_alpha   90.00
_cell.angle_beta   90.00
_cell.angle_gamma   90.00
#
_symmetry.space_group_name_H-M   'P 1'
#
loop_
_entity.id
_entity.type
_entity.pdbx_description
1 polymer ?
#
loop_
_entity_poly.entity_id
_entity_poly.type
_entity_poly.pdbx_seq_one_letter_code
_entity_poly.pdbx_strand_id
1 'polypeptide(L)'
;MKRISSVLLVASSLLVTSSVAYSDQFLRMVSGPSGGSWYPLGAKVMQVMETNIKGVSTSNTSGGGISNVMSVDGGDAEIGWTYAHTVANGYTGKGKFKKAHKNVRYFATLYPAAFQVAVRADSKIKGFEDMKSANISPGKPKWTGTAFCE
;
A
#
# COMPACT_ATOMS: atom_id res chain seq x y z
N MET A 1 -21.39 -60.13 -26.58
CA MET A 1 -21.81 -59.21 -25.52
C MET A 1 -20.75 -58.97 -24.41
N LYS A 2 -19.48 -59.38 -24.56
CA LYS A 2 -18.43 -59.21 -23.49
C LYS A 2 -17.43 -58.06 -23.73
N ARG A 3 -17.54 -57.32 -24.83
CA ARG A 3 -16.57 -56.25 -25.16
C ARG A 3 -17.03 -54.81 -24.82
N ILE A 4 -18.28 -54.61 -24.44
CA ILE A 4 -18.84 -53.28 -24.14
C ILE A 4 -18.61 -52.89 -22.70
N SER A 5 -18.52 -53.86 -21.77
CA SER A 5 -18.31 -53.61 -20.33
C SER A 5 -16.92 -53.10 -19.99
N SER A 6 -15.89 -53.39 -20.81
CA SER A 6 -14.52 -52.97 -20.53
C SER A 6 -14.23 -51.51 -20.91
N VAL A 7 -15.02 -50.93 -21.82
CA VAL A 7 -14.86 -49.55 -22.28
C VAL A 7 -15.47 -48.57 -21.27
N LEU A 8 -16.50 -48.96 -20.54
CA LEU A 8 -17.14 -48.11 -19.52
C LEU A 8 -16.27 -47.95 -18.24
N LEU A 9 -15.41 -48.93 -17.94
CA LEU A 9 -14.56 -48.85 -16.72
C LEU A 9 -13.36 -47.93 -16.91
N VAL A 10 -12.88 -47.70 -18.13
CA VAL A 10 -11.76 -46.80 -18.42
C VAL A 10 -12.19 -45.34 -18.48
N ALA A 11 -13.46 -45.08 -18.85
CA ALA A 11 -14.01 -43.73 -18.88
C ALA A 11 -14.28 -43.13 -17.50
N SER A 12 -14.42 -43.95 -16.45
CA SER A 12 -14.68 -43.47 -15.09
C SER A 12 -13.41 -43.07 -14.30
N SER A 13 -12.23 -43.42 -14.77
CA SER A 13 -10.96 -43.12 -14.05
C SER A 13 -10.33 -41.78 -14.44
N LEU A 14 -10.89 -41.06 -15.42
CA LEU A 14 -10.39 -39.75 -15.89
C LEU A 14 -11.03 -38.53 -15.21
N LEU A 15 -11.87 -38.73 -14.19
CA LEU A 15 -12.70 -37.65 -13.64
C LEU A 15 -12.28 -37.12 -12.28
N VAL A 16 -11.10 -37.46 -11.75
CA VAL A 16 -10.72 -36.98 -10.42
C VAL A 16 -9.24 -36.65 -10.34
N THR A 17 -8.85 -35.52 -10.89
CA THR A 17 -7.79 -34.67 -10.30
C THR A 17 -7.93 -33.23 -10.84
N SER A 18 -9.01 -32.57 -10.49
CA SER A 18 -8.95 -31.11 -10.44
C SER A 18 -8.07 -30.73 -9.25
N SER A 19 -6.77 -30.83 -9.40
CA SER A 19 -5.86 -30.14 -8.51
C SER A 19 -6.21 -28.65 -8.63
N VAL A 20 -6.77 -28.07 -7.57
CA VAL A 20 -6.88 -26.62 -7.43
C VAL A 20 -5.44 -26.12 -7.53
N ALA A 21 -5.06 -25.66 -8.72
CA ALA A 21 -3.81 -24.96 -8.91
C ALA A 21 -3.92 -23.69 -8.08
N TYR A 22 -3.34 -23.71 -6.89
CA TYR A 22 -3.11 -22.50 -6.12
C TYR A 22 -2.09 -21.70 -6.93
N SER A 23 -2.57 -20.69 -7.63
CA SER A 23 -1.68 -19.74 -8.30
C SER A 23 -0.94 -18.97 -7.23
N ASP A 24 0.38 -19.09 -7.19
CA ASP A 24 1.21 -18.27 -6.32
C ASP A 24 0.96 -16.80 -6.65
N GLN A 25 0.44 -16.05 -5.66
CA GLN A 25 0.14 -14.64 -5.80
C GLN A 25 1.25 -13.83 -5.16
N PHE A 26 1.87 -12.93 -5.93
CA PHE A 26 2.86 -12.01 -5.42
C PHE A 26 2.22 -10.65 -5.12
N LEU A 27 2.29 -10.21 -3.85
CA LEU A 27 1.76 -8.93 -3.39
C LEU A 27 2.89 -7.96 -3.08
N ARG A 28 2.87 -6.83 -3.75
CA ARG A 28 3.83 -5.73 -3.54
C ARG A 28 3.18 -4.64 -2.69
N MET A 29 3.91 -4.19 -1.68
CA MET A 29 3.51 -3.07 -0.85
C MET A 29 4.46 -1.89 -0.99
N VAL A 30 3.92 -0.69 -1.07
CA VAL A 30 4.63 0.57 -0.92
C VAL A 30 4.21 1.21 0.39
N SER A 31 5.14 1.33 1.35
CA SER A 31 4.82 1.77 2.71
C SER A 31 5.32 3.19 3.01
N GLY A 32 6.37 3.35 3.76
CA GLY A 32 6.96 4.63 4.12
C GLY A 32 8.45 4.71 3.81
N PRO A 33 9.09 5.81 4.11
CA PRO A 33 10.55 5.90 3.98
C PRO A 33 11.23 4.89 4.90
N SER A 34 12.37 4.33 4.46
CA SER A 34 13.10 3.28 5.19
C SER A 34 13.49 3.65 6.63
N GLY A 35 13.70 4.95 6.91
CA GLY A 35 13.96 5.45 8.26
C GLY A 35 12.71 5.80 9.07
N GLY A 36 11.51 5.63 8.55
CA GLY A 36 10.26 5.94 9.22
C GLY A 36 9.54 4.70 9.75
N SER A 37 8.63 4.89 10.70
CA SER A 37 7.86 3.81 11.35
C SER A 37 6.96 3.02 10.39
N TRP A 38 6.52 3.62 9.30
CA TRP A 38 5.67 2.95 8.31
C TRP A 38 6.39 1.81 7.59
N TYR A 39 7.71 1.94 7.37
CA TYR A 39 8.47 0.92 6.64
C TYR A 39 8.54 -0.42 7.41
N PRO A 40 9.03 -0.48 8.65
CA PRO A 40 9.07 -1.74 9.41
C PRO A 40 7.67 -2.28 9.72
N LEU A 41 6.69 -1.41 9.95
CA LEU A 41 5.32 -1.84 10.18
C LEU A 41 4.71 -2.47 8.92
N GLY A 42 4.94 -1.87 7.73
CA GLY A 42 4.52 -2.43 6.45
C GLY A 42 5.16 -3.79 6.19
N ALA A 43 6.46 -3.92 6.42
CA ALA A 43 7.17 -5.20 6.30
C ALA A 43 6.54 -6.27 7.21
N LYS A 44 6.17 -5.90 8.43
CA LYS A 44 5.53 -6.84 9.37
C LYS A 44 4.13 -7.26 8.93
N VAL A 45 3.33 -6.34 8.41
CA VAL A 45 2.00 -6.67 7.84
C VAL A 45 2.15 -7.65 6.67
N MET A 46 3.08 -7.39 5.76
CA MET A 46 3.32 -8.25 4.61
C MET A 46 3.81 -9.64 5.05
N GLN A 47 4.70 -9.72 6.04
CA GLN A 47 5.14 -10.98 6.63
C GLN A 47 3.97 -11.78 7.24
N VAL A 48 3.05 -11.11 7.93
CA VAL A 48 1.86 -11.77 8.50
C VAL A 48 0.97 -12.33 7.39
N MET A 49 0.77 -11.60 6.30
CA MET A 49 0.01 -12.09 5.14
C MET A 49 0.66 -13.33 4.52
N GLU A 50 1.97 -13.29 4.27
CA GLU A 50 2.73 -14.40 3.70
C GLU A 50 2.70 -15.65 4.59
N THR A 51 2.76 -15.47 5.91
CA THR A 51 2.72 -16.58 6.87
C THR A 51 1.33 -17.23 6.97
N ASN A 52 0.25 -16.46 6.81
CA ASN A 52 -1.10 -16.92 7.08
C ASN A 52 -1.95 -17.19 5.83
N ILE A 53 -1.51 -16.76 4.66
CA ILE A 53 -2.25 -16.97 3.40
C ILE A 53 -1.43 -17.89 2.50
N LYS A 54 -1.92 -19.09 2.30
CA LYS A 54 -1.24 -20.10 1.46
C LYS A 54 -1.15 -19.62 0.00
N GLY A 55 0.03 -19.76 -0.60
CA GLY A 55 0.27 -19.35 -1.99
C GLY A 55 0.44 -17.85 -2.18
N VAL A 56 0.71 -17.12 -1.10
CA VAL A 56 1.05 -15.69 -1.16
C VAL A 56 2.52 -15.51 -0.82
N SER A 57 3.25 -14.79 -1.67
CA SER A 57 4.57 -14.24 -1.39
C SER A 57 4.51 -12.72 -1.44
N THR A 58 5.37 -12.03 -0.69
CA THR A 58 5.22 -10.60 -0.49
C THR A 58 6.52 -9.82 -0.63
N SER A 59 6.40 -8.53 -0.92
CA SER A 59 7.49 -7.56 -0.79
C SER A 59 7.00 -6.25 -0.21
N ASN A 60 7.89 -5.53 0.49
CA ASN A 60 7.63 -4.19 1.00
C ASN A 60 8.74 -3.24 0.53
N THR A 61 8.36 -2.13 -0.07
CA THR A 61 9.29 -1.12 -0.58
C THR A 61 9.02 0.25 0.04
N SER A 62 10.03 1.11 -0.04
CA SER A 62 9.94 2.48 0.46
C SER A 62 8.99 3.30 -0.40
N GLY A 63 8.20 4.16 0.26
CA GLY A 63 7.24 5.02 -0.40
C GLY A 63 6.93 6.31 0.37
N GLY A 64 5.81 6.93 0.02
CA GLY A 64 5.28 8.12 0.67
C GLY A 64 3.82 8.32 0.29
N GLY A 65 3.04 8.99 1.15
CA GLY A 65 1.57 9.02 1.03
C GLY A 65 1.03 9.32 -0.37
N ILE A 66 1.59 10.32 -1.06
CA ILE A 66 1.15 10.70 -2.42
C ILE A 66 1.66 9.69 -3.46
N SER A 67 2.94 9.32 -3.42
CA SER A 67 3.51 8.37 -4.37
C SER A 67 2.87 6.99 -4.29
N ASN A 68 2.47 6.55 -3.10
CA ASN A 68 1.83 5.25 -2.90
C ASN A 68 0.47 5.17 -3.62
N VAL A 69 -0.32 6.25 -3.59
CA VAL A 69 -1.56 6.33 -4.37
C VAL A 69 -1.29 6.19 -5.87
N MET A 70 -0.23 6.83 -6.37
CA MET A 70 0.15 6.74 -7.78
C MET A 70 0.63 5.33 -8.15
N SER A 71 1.44 4.70 -7.30
CA SER A 71 1.95 3.34 -7.54
C SER A 71 0.84 2.29 -7.56
N VAL A 72 -0.13 2.39 -6.64
CA VAL A 72 -1.28 1.48 -6.64
C VAL A 72 -2.18 1.73 -7.85
N ASP A 73 -2.45 2.98 -8.21
CA ASP A 73 -3.24 3.30 -9.41
C ASP A 73 -2.59 2.80 -10.70
N GLY A 74 -1.26 2.86 -10.77
CA GLY A 74 -0.46 2.42 -11.92
C GLY A 74 -0.23 0.91 -12.00
N GLY A 75 -0.55 0.15 -10.93
CA GLY A 75 -0.29 -1.28 -10.87
C GLY A 75 1.16 -1.64 -10.52
N ASP A 76 1.95 -0.69 -10.02
CA ASP A 76 3.32 -0.94 -9.53
C ASP A 76 3.31 -1.64 -8.16
N ALA A 77 2.21 -1.53 -7.42
CA ALA A 77 1.96 -2.21 -6.15
C ALA A 77 0.47 -2.50 -5.97
N GLU A 78 0.17 -3.59 -5.25
CA GLU A 78 -1.20 -3.99 -4.91
C GLU A 78 -1.69 -3.26 -3.65
N ILE A 79 -0.78 -2.93 -2.74
CA ILE A 79 -1.09 -2.32 -1.43
C ILE A 79 -0.22 -1.08 -1.23
N GLY A 80 -0.82 -0.02 -0.70
CA GLY A 80 -0.09 1.21 -0.37
C GLY A 80 -0.59 1.84 0.91
N TRP A 81 0.34 2.36 1.73
CA TRP A 81 -0.03 3.15 2.91
C TRP A 81 -0.09 4.62 2.58
N THR A 82 -1.14 5.24 3.06
CA THR A 82 -1.36 6.66 2.84
C THR A 82 -2.31 7.22 3.90
N TYR A 83 -2.59 8.50 3.84
CA TYR A 83 -3.60 9.13 4.69
C TYR A 83 -4.96 9.17 3.99
N ALA A 84 -6.04 9.12 4.75
CA ALA A 84 -7.41 9.11 4.21
C ALA A 84 -7.68 10.29 3.26
N HIS A 85 -7.27 11.51 3.65
CA HIS A 85 -7.42 12.69 2.79
C HIS A 85 -6.59 12.60 1.50
N THR A 86 -5.42 11.94 1.54
CA THR A 86 -4.57 11.74 0.35
C THR A 86 -5.24 10.79 -0.64
N VAL A 87 -5.89 9.72 -0.16
CA VAL A 87 -6.69 8.85 -1.04
C VAL A 87 -7.84 9.63 -1.68
N ALA A 88 -8.57 10.41 -0.90
CA ALA A 88 -9.70 11.22 -1.41
C ALA A 88 -9.23 12.23 -2.47
N ASN A 89 -8.11 12.92 -2.23
CA ASN A 89 -7.51 13.84 -3.19
C ASN A 89 -7.01 13.11 -4.45
N GLY A 90 -6.36 11.97 -4.29
CA GLY A 90 -5.91 11.15 -5.43
C GLY A 90 -7.08 10.69 -6.28
N TYR A 91 -8.13 10.14 -5.67
CA TYR A 91 -9.32 9.67 -6.37
C TYR A 91 -10.07 10.78 -7.13
N THR A 92 -10.03 12.01 -6.62
CA THR A 92 -10.67 13.18 -7.25
C THR A 92 -9.74 14.02 -8.12
N GLY A 93 -8.43 13.74 -8.13
CA GLY A 93 -7.43 14.52 -8.88
C GLY A 93 -7.17 15.90 -8.28
N LYS A 94 -7.30 16.04 -6.96
CA LYS A 94 -7.12 17.32 -6.24
C LYS A 94 -5.75 17.40 -5.55
N GLY A 95 -5.41 18.59 -5.05
CA GLY A 95 -4.16 18.85 -4.35
C GLY A 95 -2.95 18.63 -5.25
N LYS A 96 -2.02 17.78 -4.83
CA LYS A 96 -0.80 17.46 -5.58
C LYS A 96 -0.99 16.45 -6.74
N PHE A 97 -2.19 15.95 -6.95
CA PHE A 97 -2.50 15.04 -8.04
C PHE A 97 -2.91 15.80 -9.29
N LYS A 98 -2.21 15.55 -10.40
CA LYS A 98 -2.49 16.21 -11.70
C LYS A 98 -3.68 15.59 -12.45
N LYS A 99 -4.10 14.39 -12.05
CA LYS A 99 -5.23 13.64 -12.60
C LYS A 99 -5.89 12.79 -11.52
N ALA A 100 -7.10 12.35 -11.79
CA ALA A 100 -7.80 11.40 -10.91
C ALA A 100 -7.19 10.00 -11.04
N HIS A 101 -6.99 9.35 -9.89
CA HIS A 101 -6.47 7.99 -9.75
C HIS A 101 -7.62 7.05 -9.38
N LYS A 102 -8.28 6.47 -10.38
CA LYS A 102 -9.57 5.75 -10.21
C LYS A 102 -9.44 4.27 -9.86
N ASN A 103 -8.25 3.68 -10.01
CA ASN A 103 -8.01 2.27 -9.69
C ASN A 103 -7.71 2.03 -8.20
N VAL A 104 -7.57 3.10 -7.41
CA VAL A 104 -7.31 2.99 -5.98
C VAL A 104 -8.60 2.74 -5.21
N ARG A 105 -8.53 1.86 -4.20
CA ARG A 105 -9.61 1.61 -3.24
C ARG A 105 -9.05 1.73 -1.82
N TYR A 106 -9.84 2.33 -0.96
CA TYR A 106 -9.58 2.39 0.47
C TYR A 106 -10.24 1.18 1.13
N PHE A 107 -9.50 0.38 1.90
CA PHE A 107 -10.04 -0.83 2.49
C PHE A 107 -9.90 -0.90 4.02
N ALA A 108 -8.94 -0.18 4.63
CA ALA A 108 -8.76 -0.22 6.08
C ALA A 108 -8.12 1.07 6.63
N THR A 109 -8.48 1.42 7.87
CA THR A 109 -7.77 2.39 8.70
C THR A 109 -6.97 1.64 9.75
N LEU A 110 -5.68 1.96 9.89
CA LEU A 110 -4.81 1.34 10.88
C LEU A 110 -4.82 2.12 12.20
N TYR A 111 -4.51 3.41 12.16
CA TYR A 111 -4.46 4.29 13.33
C TYR A 111 -4.55 5.77 12.93
N PRO A 112 -4.94 6.67 13.85
CA PRO A 112 -4.91 8.10 13.60
C PRO A 112 -3.48 8.60 13.53
N ALA A 113 -3.18 9.50 12.58
CA ALA A 113 -1.89 10.16 12.46
C ALA A 113 -2.05 11.66 12.70
N ALA A 114 -1.46 12.16 13.78
CA ALA A 114 -1.44 13.58 14.09
C ALA A 114 -0.29 14.26 13.33
N PHE A 115 -0.56 15.43 12.79
CA PHE A 115 0.48 16.30 12.25
C PHE A 115 1.22 16.95 13.43
N GLN A 116 2.54 16.81 13.47
CA GLN A 116 3.38 17.34 14.54
C GLN A 116 4.49 18.20 13.95
N VAL A 117 4.72 19.33 14.56
CA VAL A 117 5.82 20.23 14.23
C VAL A 117 6.80 20.25 15.41
N ALA A 118 8.05 19.91 15.14
CA ALA A 118 9.12 19.99 16.13
C ALA A 118 10.04 21.17 15.82
N VAL A 119 10.44 21.89 16.84
CA VAL A 119 11.43 22.95 16.76
C VAL A 119 12.56 22.68 17.75
N ARG A 120 13.73 23.27 17.51
CA ARG A 120 14.83 23.19 18.48
C ARG A 120 14.43 23.88 19.78
N ALA A 121 14.84 23.32 20.91
CA ALA A 121 14.51 23.87 22.24
C ALA A 121 15.03 25.29 22.45
N ASP A 122 16.16 25.61 21.82
CA ASP A 122 16.82 26.93 21.87
C ASP A 122 16.32 27.91 20.79
N SER A 123 15.33 27.52 19.98
CA SER A 123 14.80 28.38 18.95
C SER A 123 13.92 29.50 19.52
N LYS A 124 13.78 30.57 18.74
CA LYS A 124 12.85 31.67 19.05
C LYS A 124 11.40 31.35 18.71
N ILE A 125 11.16 30.23 18.01
CA ILE A 125 9.82 29.81 17.59
C ILE A 125 9.08 29.25 18.79
N LYS A 126 7.99 29.89 19.19
CA LYS A 126 7.12 29.47 20.29
C LYS A 126 5.71 29.11 19.83
N GLY A 127 5.34 29.50 18.61
CA GLY A 127 4.04 29.21 18.01
C GLY A 127 4.07 29.27 16.48
N PHE A 128 2.96 28.99 15.85
CA PHE A 128 2.85 28.98 14.38
C PHE A 128 3.11 30.36 13.76
N GLU A 129 2.76 31.43 14.45
CA GLU A 129 2.99 32.80 13.96
C GLU A 129 4.47 33.12 13.77
N ASP A 130 5.33 32.57 14.63
CA ASP A 130 6.77 32.77 14.55
C ASP A 130 7.42 32.03 13.37
N MET A 131 6.65 31.13 12.72
CA MET A 131 7.17 30.33 11.61
C MET A 131 7.13 31.06 10.27
N LYS A 132 6.50 32.23 10.15
CA LYS A 132 6.35 32.98 8.88
C LYS A 132 7.66 33.28 8.15
N SER A 133 8.77 33.42 8.89
CA SER A 133 10.10 33.66 8.34
C SER A 133 11.10 32.54 8.61
N ALA A 134 10.64 31.40 9.11
CA ALA A 134 11.49 30.29 9.50
C ALA A 134 11.81 29.36 8.32
N ASN A 135 13.01 28.79 8.32
CA ASN A 135 13.34 27.69 7.42
C ASN A 135 12.66 26.41 7.91
N ILE A 136 11.74 25.90 7.11
CA ILE A 136 10.95 24.71 7.41
C ILE A 136 11.42 23.53 6.56
N SER A 137 11.57 22.36 7.19
CA SER A 137 11.86 21.10 6.50
C SER A 137 10.62 20.19 6.54
N PRO A 138 9.71 20.28 5.57
CA PRO A 138 8.45 19.51 5.57
C PRO A 138 8.62 18.06 5.11
N GLY A 139 9.80 17.68 4.67
CA GLY A 139 10.09 16.37 4.12
C GLY A 139 10.32 16.38 2.60
N LYS A 140 10.45 15.20 2.00
CA LYS A 140 10.70 15.08 0.56
C LYS A 140 9.45 15.39 -0.27
N PRO A 141 9.63 15.87 -1.53
CA PRO A 141 8.52 15.96 -2.49
C PRO A 141 7.74 14.64 -2.57
N LYS A 142 6.43 14.72 -2.76
CA LYS A 142 5.49 13.58 -2.77
C LYS A 142 5.27 12.90 -1.40
N TRP A 143 5.85 13.39 -0.32
CA TRP A 143 5.41 13.07 1.03
C TRP A 143 4.20 13.93 1.39
N THR A 144 3.28 13.35 2.18
CA THR A 144 2.07 14.09 2.58
C THR A 144 2.40 15.30 3.44
N GLY A 145 3.43 15.25 4.28
CA GLY A 145 3.87 16.37 5.11
C GLY A 145 4.22 17.61 4.29
N THR A 146 4.81 17.46 3.10
CA THR A 146 5.12 18.57 2.20
C THR A 146 3.85 19.30 1.73
N ALA A 147 2.73 18.59 1.57
CA ALA A 147 1.47 19.18 1.11
C ALA A 147 0.76 20.03 2.18
N PHE A 148 1.15 19.90 3.45
CA PHE A 148 0.60 20.72 4.54
C PHE A 148 1.33 22.05 4.74
N CYS A 149 2.52 22.22 4.14
CA CYS A 149 3.35 23.40 4.30
C CYS A 149 3.23 24.39 3.12
N GLU A 150 2.36 24.12 2.18
CA GLU A 150 2.02 24.98 1.03
C GLU A 150 0.66 25.64 1.21
#